data_00a7ae51fa0d97e2392c25360ef5756b
#
_entry.id   00a7ae51fa0d97e2392c25360ef5756b
#
_cell.length_a   1.000
_cell.length_b   1.000
_cell.length_c   1.000
_cell.angle_alpha   90.00
_cell.angle_beta   90.00
_cell.angle_gamma   90.00
#
_symmetry.space_group_name_H-M   'P 1'
#
loop_
_entity.id
_entity.type
_entity.pdbx_description
1 polymer ?
#
loop_
_entity_poly.entity_id
_entity_poly.type
_entity_poly.pdbx_seq_one_letter_code
_entity_poly.pdbx_strand_id
1 'polypeptide(L)'
;MSPVVEASRAQTLEARAHRSFRWGRARELVERESVYSWLMLTPPVLFLLAFLGYPFFYGVYLSFFRREVAGPATFVGMGNFVTLANDPIFWQSLGNTVKFTGVATLLKATGGLGMALVMNQNFRMKAITRAMLLLPFIVPTVLSTVAWQWILDPGMGLFNRLLVVSGLATTGPSWLGTPTMAMVSIIMVNTWRGLPFFGISILAGLQTIPVELHESATIDGAGTWGRFRHVTLPSLLPVIFIVTTFSIILTFFDFQLVYVLTGGGPANSTHLMATYAYSLSMGAGQLGLGSAVALSIVPVLGLLLVLLTLYVRKD
;
A
#
# COMPACT_ATOMS: atom_id res chain seq x y z
N MET A 1 -78.59 15.33 3.38
CA MET A 1 -77.07 15.50 3.53
C MET A 1 -76.79 16.87 2.95
N SER A 2 -76.11 17.73 3.68
CA SER A 2 -75.87 19.12 3.24
C SER A 2 -74.80 19.19 2.17
N PRO A 3 -74.94 20.06 1.16
CA PRO A 3 -73.93 20.19 0.06
C PRO A 3 -72.53 20.55 0.52
N VAL A 4 -72.37 21.07 1.74
CA VAL A 4 -71.09 21.41 2.39
C VAL A 4 -70.26 20.16 2.75
N VAL A 5 -70.95 19.04 3.09
CA VAL A 5 -70.25 17.78 3.46
C VAL A 5 -69.71 17.04 2.20
N GLU A 6 -70.42 17.17 1.08
CA GLU A 6 -69.96 16.60 -0.20
C GLU A 6 -68.77 17.37 -0.78
N ALA A 7 -68.83 18.69 -0.72
CA ALA A 7 -67.67 19.53 -1.15
C ALA A 7 -66.40 19.27 -0.32
N SER A 8 -66.52 19.09 1.00
CA SER A 8 -65.40 18.75 1.87
C SER A 8 -64.84 17.35 1.59
N ARG A 9 -65.71 16.38 1.25
CA ARG A 9 -65.25 15.03 0.86
C ARG A 9 -64.55 15.02 -0.49
N ALA A 10 -65.02 15.79 -1.46
CA ALA A 10 -64.38 15.92 -2.77
C ALA A 10 -62.98 16.53 -2.64
N GLN A 11 -62.82 17.60 -1.87
CA GLN A 11 -61.53 18.23 -1.64
C GLN A 11 -60.51 17.32 -0.90
N THR A 12 -60.98 16.49 0.04
CA THR A 12 -60.11 15.53 0.73
C THR A 12 -59.70 14.35 -0.17
N LEU A 13 -60.56 13.93 -1.10
CA LEU A 13 -60.23 12.89 -2.09
C LEU A 13 -59.26 13.40 -3.15
N GLU A 14 -59.43 14.63 -3.63
CA GLU A 14 -58.48 15.24 -4.57
C GLU A 14 -57.09 15.46 -3.93
N ALA A 15 -57.04 15.93 -2.67
CA ALA A 15 -55.80 16.08 -1.94
C ALA A 15 -55.05 14.73 -1.71
N ARG A 16 -55.81 13.65 -1.47
CA ARG A 16 -55.25 12.30 -1.36
C ARG A 16 -54.80 11.76 -2.72
N ALA A 17 -55.52 11.98 -3.78
CA ALA A 17 -55.13 11.59 -5.14
C ALA A 17 -53.87 12.33 -5.62
N HIS A 18 -53.77 13.64 -5.34
CA HIS A 18 -52.58 14.43 -5.64
C HIS A 18 -51.32 13.98 -4.83
N ARG A 19 -51.51 13.60 -3.55
CA ARG A 19 -50.44 13.02 -2.74
C ARG A 19 -49.98 11.66 -3.27
N SER A 20 -50.90 10.75 -3.58
CA SER A 20 -50.56 9.41 -4.10
C SER A 20 -49.87 9.48 -5.47
N PHE A 21 -50.27 10.41 -6.35
CA PHE A 21 -49.67 10.64 -7.65
C PHE A 21 -48.20 11.17 -7.54
N ARG A 22 -47.95 12.08 -6.58
CA ARG A 22 -46.58 12.57 -6.34
C ARG A 22 -45.67 11.50 -5.75
N TRP A 23 -46.17 10.64 -4.86
CA TRP A 23 -45.40 9.52 -4.29
C TRP A 23 -45.16 8.41 -5.31
N GLY A 24 -46.13 8.14 -6.22
CA GLY A 24 -45.94 7.20 -7.32
C GLY A 24 -44.84 7.63 -8.29
N ARG A 25 -44.82 8.88 -8.72
CA ARG A 25 -43.76 9.43 -9.57
C ARG A 25 -42.36 9.44 -8.90
N ALA A 26 -42.31 9.78 -7.61
CA ALA A 26 -41.04 9.72 -6.86
C ALA A 26 -40.53 8.27 -6.76
N ARG A 27 -41.43 7.29 -6.62
CA ARG A 27 -41.08 5.88 -6.55
C ARG A 27 -40.63 5.35 -7.92
N GLU A 28 -41.30 5.71 -9.01
CA GLU A 28 -40.87 5.38 -10.37
C GLU A 28 -39.51 6.00 -10.74
N LEU A 29 -39.20 7.20 -10.26
CA LEU A 29 -37.89 7.83 -10.46
C LEU A 29 -36.78 7.12 -9.66
N VAL A 30 -37.06 6.64 -8.45
CA VAL A 30 -36.13 5.89 -7.62
C VAL A 30 -35.95 4.46 -8.13
N GLU A 31 -36.98 3.84 -8.70
CA GLU A 31 -36.95 2.50 -9.28
C GLU A 31 -36.24 2.43 -10.65
N ARG A 32 -35.89 3.56 -11.28
CA ARG A 32 -34.93 3.54 -12.41
C ARG A 32 -33.60 3.05 -11.95
N GLU A 33 -33.08 1.98 -12.51
CA GLU A 33 -31.79 1.35 -12.16
C GLU A 33 -30.67 2.35 -11.99
N SER A 34 -30.60 3.38 -12.86
CA SER A 34 -29.60 4.43 -12.78
C SER A 34 -29.74 5.31 -11.53
N VAL A 35 -30.96 5.71 -11.14
CA VAL A 35 -31.21 6.57 -9.97
C VAL A 35 -30.97 5.81 -8.69
N TYR A 36 -31.40 4.55 -8.63
CA TYR A 36 -31.15 3.67 -7.50
C TYR A 36 -29.64 3.43 -7.30
N SER A 37 -28.91 3.16 -8.39
CA SER A 37 -27.46 2.98 -8.36
C SER A 37 -26.74 4.23 -7.83
N TRP A 38 -27.10 5.42 -8.30
CA TRP A 38 -26.53 6.67 -7.79
C TRP A 38 -26.90 6.93 -6.33
N LEU A 39 -28.14 6.63 -5.92
CA LEU A 39 -28.56 6.78 -4.53
C LEU A 39 -27.77 5.88 -3.59
N MET A 40 -27.49 4.63 -4.00
CA MET A 40 -26.68 3.68 -3.24
C MET A 40 -25.21 4.06 -3.20
N LEU A 41 -24.67 4.63 -4.29
CA LEU A 41 -23.27 5.05 -4.36
C LEU A 41 -23.01 6.40 -3.66
N THR A 42 -24.02 7.26 -3.55
CA THR A 42 -23.85 8.61 -2.99
C THR A 42 -23.31 8.61 -1.55
N PRO A 43 -23.85 7.85 -0.58
CA PRO A 43 -23.33 7.85 0.78
C PRO A 43 -21.86 7.43 0.88
N PRO A 44 -21.39 6.30 0.29
CA PRO A 44 -19.97 5.95 0.35
C PRO A 44 -19.08 6.94 -0.41
N VAL A 45 -19.53 7.50 -1.54
CA VAL A 45 -18.76 8.52 -2.28
C VAL A 45 -18.64 9.80 -1.47
N LEU A 46 -19.71 10.28 -0.85
CA LEU A 46 -19.66 11.45 0.04
C LEU A 46 -18.75 11.21 1.25
N PHE A 47 -18.82 10.03 1.83
CA PHE A 47 -17.90 9.64 2.91
C PHE A 47 -16.43 9.67 2.46
N LEU A 48 -16.12 9.09 1.32
CA LEU A 48 -14.76 9.11 0.76
C LEU A 48 -14.31 10.54 0.43
N LEU A 49 -15.16 11.36 -0.15
CA LEU A 49 -14.84 12.76 -0.44
C LEU A 49 -14.62 13.58 0.84
N ALA A 50 -15.42 13.37 1.88
CA ALA A 50 -15.27 14.08 3.15
C ALA A 50 -14.01 13.65 3.91
N PHE A 51 -13.70 12.36 3.99
CA PHE A 51 -12.62 11.85 4.84
C PHE A 51 -11.28 11.63 4.13
N LEU A 52 -11.28 11.42 2.82
CA LEU A 52 -10.05 11.30 2.03
C LEU A 52 -9.85 12.51 1.10
N GLY A 53 -10.89 12.91 0.38
CA GLY A 53 -10.82 14.01 -0.57
C GLY A 53 -10.49 15.33 0.11
N TYR A 54 -11.24 15.71 1.15
CA TYR A 54 -11.02 16.98 1.85
C TYR A 54 -9.58 17.11 2.43
N PRO A 55 -9.05 16.14 3.21
CA PRO A 55 -7.67 16.23 3.70
C PRO A 55 -6.64 16.25 2.57
N PHE A 56 -6.85 15.52 1.49
CA PHE A 56 -5.97 15.54 0.33
C PHE A 56 -5.91 16.92 -0.32
N PHE A 57 -7.06 17.51 -0.66
CA PHE A 57 -7.10 18.84 -1.27
C PHE A 57 -6.62 19.94 -0.31
N TYR A 58 -6.86 19.77 0.98
CA TYR A 58 -6.31 20.66 2.00
C TYR A 58 -4.78 20.56 2.08
N GLY A 59 -4.21 19.36 1.98
CA GLY A 59 -2.76 19.16 1.86
C GLY A 59 -2.18 19.82 0.60
N VAL A 60 -2.87 19.66 -0.56
CA VAL A 60 -2.49 20.37 -1.79
C VAL A 60 -2.52 21.89 -1.58
N TYR A 61 -3.57 22.42 -0.96
CA TYR A 61 -3.65 23.84 -0.63
C TYR A 61 -2.48 24.27 0.27
N LEU A 62 -2.21 23.57 1.36
CA LEU A 62 -1.12 23.88 2.29
C LEU A 62 0.26 23.86 1.61
N SER A 63 0.49 23.05 0.60
CA SER A 63 1.78 22.97 -0.10
C SER A 63 2.20 24.28 -0.78
N PHE A 64 1.25 25.15 -1.10
CA PHE A 64 1.49 26.47 -1.67
C PHE A 64 1.57 27.60 -0.65
N PHE A 65 1.43 27.27 0.65
CA PHE A 65 1.50 28.24 1.75
C PHE A 65 2.68 27.92 2.67
N ARG A 66 3.36 28.96 3.14
CA ARG A 66 4.18 28.85 4.33
C ARG A 66 3.23 28.81 5.53
N ARG A 67 3.03 27.65 6.08
CA ARG A 67 2.16 27.42 7.24
C ARG A 67 2.94 26.66 8.31
N GLU A 68 3.13 27.31 9.44
CA GLU A 68 3.64 26.71 10.66
C GLU A 68 2.48 26.46 11.64
N VAL A 69 2.66 25.56 12.62
CA VAL A 69 1.62 25.21 13.59
C VAL A 69 1.18 26.47 14.38
N ALA A 70 2.13 27.33 14.76
CA ALA A 70 1.90 28.51 15.60
C ALA A 70 1.97 29.83 14.83
N GLY A 71 1.71 29.88 13.53
CA GLY A 71 1.85 31.09 12.74
C GLY A 71 0.72 31.35 11.75
N PRO A 72 0.63 32.55 11.15
CA PRO A 72 -0.29 32.82 10.07
C PRO A 72 0.11 32.04 8.82
N ALA A 73 -0.87 31.68 8.00
CA ALA A 73 -0.61 31.11 6.67
C ALA A 73 -0.30 32.24 5.68
N THR A 74 0.88 32.21 5.05
CA THR A 74 1.26 33.16 4.00
C THR A 74 1.40 32.42 2.68
N PHE A 75 0.76 32.95 1.63
CA PHE A 75 0.86 32.35 0.29
C PHE A 75 2.27 32.54 -0.29
N VAL A 76 2.95 31.48 -0.65
CA VAL A 76 4.31 31.49 -1.20
C VAL A 76 4.38 30.85 -2.60
N GLY A 77 3.25 30.47 -3.18
CA GLY A 77 3.21 29.79 -4.47
C GLY A 77 4.11 28.54 -4.49
N MET A 78 5.08 28.50 -5.41
CA MET A 78 6.04 27.39 -5.53
C MET A 78 7.22 27.47 -4.55
N GLY A 79 7.23 28.43 -3.62
CA GLY A 79 8.36 28.66 -2.70
C GLY A 79 8.75 27.42 -1.87
N ASN A 80 7.78 26.64 -1.40
CA ASN A 80 8.07 25.40 -0.69
C ASN A 80 8.79 24.38 -1.57
N PHE A 81 8.37 24.22 -2.83
CA PHE A 81 9.00 23.31 -3.78
C PHE A 81 10.42 23.74 -4.15
N VAL A 82 10.66 25.06 -4.28
CA VAL A 82 12.01 25.60 -4.49
C VAL A 82 12.90 25.33 -3.28
N THR A 83 12.36 25.48 -2.06
CA THR A 83 13.09 25.13 -0.83
C THR A 83 13.46 23.65 -0.82
N LEU A 84 12.52 22.75 -1.12
CA LEU A 84 12.76 21.31 -1.20
C LEU A 84 13.75 20.92 -2.29
N ALA A 85 13.71 21.58 -3.45
CA ALA A 85 14.66 21.31 -4.53
C ALA A 85 16.12 21.59 -4.12
N ASN A 86 16.33 22.49 -3.16
CA ASN A 86 17.64 22.82 -2.60
C ASN A 86 17.97 22.09 -1.29
N ASP A 87 17.07 21.20 -0.82
CA ASP A 87 17.24 20.47 0.41
C ASP A 87 17.89 19.09 0.15
N PRO A 88 19.14 18.85 0.65
CA PRO A 88 19.81 17.56 0.48
C PRO A 88 19.02 16.38 1.09
N ILE A 89 18.31 16.61 2.22
CA ILE A 89 17.56 15.55 2.91
C ILE A 89 16.35 15.13 2.08
N PHE A 90 15.73 16.07 1.35
CA PHE A 90 14.65 15.75 0.41
C PHE A 90 15.10 14.77 -0.67
N TRP A 91 16.21 15.06 -1.34
CA TRP A 91 16.78 14.18 -2.39
C TRP A 91 17.26 12.85 -1.85
N GLN A 92 17.86 12.85 -0.67
CA GLN A 92 18.24 11.62 0.03
C GLN A 92 17.01 10.77 0.35
N SER A 93 15.94 11.37 0.88
CA SER A 93 14.69 10.67 1.21
C SER A 93 13.99 10.11 -0.03
N LEU A 94 14.03 10.85 -1.15
CA LEU A 94 13.54 10.38 -2.45
C LEU A 94 14.34 9.16 -2.94
N GLY A 95 15.67 9.26 -2.94
CA GLY A 95 16.57 8.16 -3.30
C GLY A 95 16.38 6.92 -2.42
N ASN A 96 16.24 7.14 -1.10
CA ASN A 96 15.94 6.08 -0.13
C ASN A 96 14.60 5.41 -0.41
N THR A 97 13.56 6.18 -0.75
CA THR A 97 12.23 5.64 -1.06
C THR A 97 12.27 4.73 -2.29
N VAL A 98 12.94 5.17 -3.35
CA VAL A 98 13.11 4.37 -4.57
C VAL A 98 13.94 3.10 -4.30
N LYS A 99 15.06 3.25 -3.60
CA LYS A 99 15.94 2.13 -3.22
C LYS A 99 15.21 1.12 -2.33
N PHE A 100 14.56 1.59 -1.27
CA PHE A 100 13.80 0.76 -0.34
C PHE A 100 12.70 -0.01 -1.07
N THR A 101 11.89 0.71 -1.86
CA THR A 101 10.77 0.11 -2.60
C THR A 101 11.26 -0.90 -3.64
N GLY A 102 12.28 -0.54 -4.42
CA GLY A 102 12.81 -1.41 -5.47
C GLY A 102 13.42 -2.70 -4.90
N VAL A 103 14.30 -2.57 -3.91
CA VAL A 103 14.99 -3.74 -3.32
C VAL A 103 14.00 -4.62 -2.55
N ALA A 104 13.16 -4.02 -1.68
CA ALA A 104 12.18 -4.80 -0.91
C ALA A 104 11.17 -5.52 -1.82
N THR A 105 10.70 -4.87 -2.90
CA THR A 105 9.76 -5.49 -3.84
C THR A 105 10.41 -6.63 -4.61
N LEU A 106 11.65 -6.47 -5.06
CA LEU A 106 12.41 -7.53 -5.73
C LEU A 106 12.60 -8.75 -4.83
N LEU A 107 12.98 -8.53 -3.57
CA LEU A 107 13.15 -9.61 -2.58
C LEU A 107 11.82 -10.30 -2.27
N LYS A 108 10.72 -9.54 -2.17
CA LYS A 108 9.36 -10.10 -1.99
C LYS A 108 8.91 -10.90 -3.20
N ALA A 109 9.17 -10.42 -4.42
CA ALA A 109 8.78 -11.12 -5.63
C ALA A 109 9.53 -12.45 -5.79
N THR A 110 10.85 -12.43 -5.62
CA THR A 110 11.68 -13.64 -5.72
C THR A 110 11.44 -14.62 -4.58
N GLY A 111 11.44 -14.13 -3.34
CA GLY A 111 11.15 -14.97 -2.17
C GLY A 111 9.72 -15.49 -2.14
N GLY A 112 8.75 -14.66 -2.53
CA GLY A 112 7.34 -15.05 -2.63
C GLY A 112 7.08 -16.10 -3.71
N LEU A 113 7.77 -16.00 -4.85
CA LEU A 113 7.75 -17.06 -5.87
C LEU A 113 8.30 -18.38 -5.30
N GLY A 114 9.45 -18.35 -4.63
CA GLY A 114 9.99 -19.53 -3.95
C GLY A 114 9.02 -20.11 -2.93
N MET A 115 8.42 -19.25 -2.09
CA MET A 115 7.41 -19.64 -1.11
C MET A 115 6.18 -20.27 -1.78
N ALA A 116 5.68 -19.71 -2.89
CA ALA A 116 4.54 -20.24 -3.63
C ALA A 116 4.83 -21.63 -4.23
N LEU A 117 6.02 -21.80 -4.82
CA LEU A 117 6.45 -23.09 -5.37
C LEU A 117 6.51 -24.18 -4.28
N VAL A 118 7.04 -23.87 -3.09
CA VAL A 118 7.05 -24.79 -1.94
C VAL A 118 5.62 -25.10 -1.49
N MET A 119 4.78 -24.08 -1.31
CA MET A 119 3.39 -24.28 -0.89
C MET A 119 2.53 -25.03 -1.91
N ASN A 120 2.92 -25.04 -3.18
CA ASN A 120 2.20 -25.76 -4.23
C ASN A 120 2.50 -27.28 -4.18
N GLN A 121 3.60 -27.70 -3.56
CA GLN A 121 3.96 -29.10 -3.44
C GLN A 121 3.00 -29.85 -2.50
N ASN A 122 2.89 -31.17 -2.71
CA ASN A 122 2.15 -32.06 -1.82
C ASN A 122 3.09 -32.65 -0.77
N PHE A 123 3.00 -32.17 0.46
CA PHE A 123 3.79 -32.66 1.60
C PHE A 123 2.96 -32.72 2.88
N ARG A 124 3.44 -33.52 3.84
CA ARG A 124 2.83 -33.59 5.16
C ARG A 124 2.90 -32.23 5.86
N MET A 125 1.87 -31.91 6.65
CA MET A 125 1.75 -30.65 7.40
C MET A 125 1.60 -29.37 6.54
N LYS A 126 1.20 -29.48 5.28
CA LYS A 126 1.01 -28.35 4.35
C LYS A 126 0.16 -27.21 4.96
N ALA A 127 -0.91 -27.55 5.69
CA ALA A 127 -1.78 -26.56 6.35
C ALA A 127 -1.04 -25.77 7.42
N ILE A 128 -0.25 -26.43 8.26
CA ILE A 128 0.53 -25.78 9.32
C ILE A 128 1.63 -24.90 8.72
N THR A 129 2.35 -25.40 7.71
CA THR A 129 3.37 -24.62 7.01
C THR A 129 2.76 -23.36 6.39
N ARG A 130 1.60 -23.47 5.73
CA ARG A 130 0.88 -22.31 5.20
C ARG A 130 0.50 -21.32 6.29
N ALA A 131 -0.04 -21.79 7.42
CA ALA A 131 -0.40 -20.93 8.54
C ALA A 131 0.83 -20.18 9.11
N MET A 132 1.95 -20.87 9.30
CA MET A 132 3.19 -20.26 9.80
C MET A 132 3.75 -19.21 8.82
N LEU A 133 3.74 -19.50 7.53
CA LEU A 133 4.21 -18.57 6.50
C LEU A 133 3.33 -17.33 6.37
N LEU A 134 2.07 -17.37 6.82
CA LEU A 134 1.14 -16.26 6.81
C LEU A 134 1.23 -15.35 8.04
N LEU A 135 1.83 -15.82 9.14
CA LEU A 135 1.94 -15.08 10.40
C LEU A 135 2.48 -13.65 10.22
N PRO A 136 3.54 -13.41 9.44
CA PRO A 136 4.08 -12.05 9.27
C PRO A 136 3.07 -11.04 8.72
N PHE A 137 2.13 -11.49 7.91
CA PHE A 137 1.12 -10.64 7.29
C PHE A 137 -0.07 -10.33 8.22
N ILE A 138 -0.35 -11.23 9.15
CA ILE A 138 -1.49 -11.11 10.08
C ILE A 138 -1.15 -10.18 11.26
N VAL A 139 0.12 -10.17 11.70
CA VAL A 139 0.55 -9.37 12.86
C VAL A 139 0.50 -7.87 12.51
N PRO A 140 -0.14 -7.03 13.36
CA PRO A 140 -0.16 -5.58 13.14
C PRO A 140 1.25 -5.00 12.98
N THR A 141 1.43 -4.10 12.00
CA THR A 141 2.74 -3.55 11.61
C THR A 141 3.53 -2.99 12.79
N VAL A 142 2.90 -2.16 13.62
CA VAL A 142 3.58 -1.51 14.75
C VAL A 142 4.08 -2.55 15.74
N LEU A 143 3.26 -3.53 16.11
CA LEU A 143 3.64 -4.58 17.07
C LEU A 143 4.79 -5.44 16.54
N SER A 144 4.70 -5.87 15.27
CA SER A 144 5.79 -6.63 14.66
C SER A 144 7.08 -5.81 14.56
N THR A 145 7.00 -4.52 14.27
CA THR A 145 8.17 -3.65 14.16
C THR A 145 8.85 -3.43 15.52
N VAL A 146 8.09 -3.25 16.60
CA VAL A 146 8.64 -3.19 17.97
C VAL A 146 9.33 -4.52 18.34
N ALA A 147 8.74 -5.67 17.99
CA ALA A 147 9.41 -6.95 18.19
C ALA A 147 10.72 -7.03 17.41
N TRP A 148 10.78 -6.52 16.19
CA TRP A 148 12.01 -6.46 15.40
C TRP A 148 13.06 -5.52 16.00
N GLN A 149 12.69 -4.41 16.66
CA GLN A 149 13.65 -3.57 17.40
C GLN A 149 14.39 -4.40 18.47
N TRP A 150 13.66 -5.25 19.20
CA TRP A 150 14.26 -6.12 20.20
C TRP A 150 15.12 -7.24 19.61
N ILE A 151 14.68 -7.81 18.48
CA ILE A 151 15.44 -8.85 17.76
C ILE A 151 16.76 -8.27 17.21
N LEU A 152 16.77 -7.01 16.80
CA LEU A 152 17.90 -6.29 16.21
C LEU A 152 18.72 -5.49 17.23
N ASP A 153 18.41 -5.59 18.53
CA ASP A 153 19.17 -4.90 19.58
C ASP A 153 20.64 -5.33 19.56
N PRO A 154 21.60 -4.37 19.60
CA PRO A 154 23.01 -4.70 19.50
C PRO A 154 23.54 -5.54 20.67
N GLY A 155 23.00 -5.35 21.88
CA GLY A 155 23.48 -6.01 23.09
C GLY A 155 22.81 -7.34 23.40
N MET A 156 21.46 -7.37 23.39
CA MET A 156 20.67 -8.51 23.81
C MET A 156 19.85 -9.14 22.68
N GLY A 157 19.93 -8.60 21.45
CA GLY A 157 19.12 -9.02 20.33
C GLY A 157 19.40 -10.45 19.89
N LEU A 158 18.32 -11.15 19.53
CA LEU A 158 18.36 -12.55 19.12
C LEU A 158 19.32 -12.79 17.93
N PHE A 159 19.33 -11.88 16.96
CA PHE A 159 20.19 -12.02 15.77
C PHE A 159 21.66 -11.99 16.12
N ASN A 160 22.08 -11.04 16.95
CA ASN A 160 23.49 -10.97 17.39
C ASN A 160 23.87 -12.18 18.22
N ARG A 161 22.97 -12.63 19.11
CA ARG A 161 23.21 -13.83 19.89
C ARG A 161 23.36 -15.08 19.01
N LEU A 162 22.55 -15.24 17.99
CA LEU A 162 22.67 -16.36 17.04
C LEU A 162 23.98 -16.30 16.25
N LEU A 163 24.40 -15.11 15.77
CA LEU A 163 25.67 -14.93 15.07
C LEU A 163 26.88 -15.29 15.93
N VAL A 164 26.88 -14.90 17.20
CA VAL A 164 27.96 -15.21 18.13
C VAL A 164 27.98 -16.68 18.50
N VAL A 165 26.82 -17.27 18.86
CA VAL A 165 26.74 -18.69 19.25
C VAL A 165 27.06 -19.62 18.09
N SER A 166 26.71 -19.25 16.85
CA SER A 166 27.06 -20.04 15.66
C SER A 166 28.52 -19.88 15.22
N GLY A 167 29.30 -19.01 15.88
CA GLY A 167 30.69 -18.74 15.52
C GLY A 167 30.88 -17.92 14.23
N LEU A 168 29.78 -17.40 13.66
CA LEU A 168 29.81 -16.60 12.43
C LEU A 168 30.35 -15.17 12.66
N ALA A 169 30.29 -14.69 13.90
CA ALA A 169 30.83 -13.39 14.30
C ALA A 169 31.31 -13.40 15.75
N THR A 170 32.34 -12.60 16.06
CA THR A 170 32.79 -12.37 17.43
C THR A 170 31.92 -11.36 18.17
N THR A 171 31.43 -10.37 17.42
CA THR A 171 30.51 -9.33 17.90
C THR A 171 29.47 -9.11 16.81
N GLY A 172 28.19 -8.94 17.22
CA GLY A 172 27.13 -8.66 16.26
C GLY A 172 27.19 -7.23 15.72
N PRO A 173 26.69 -6.98 14.50
CA PRO A 173 26.60 -5.64 13.93
C PRO A 173 25.59 -4.77 14.69
N SER A 174 25.80 -3.45 14.65
CA SER A 174 24.80 -2.49 15.09
C SER A 174 23.76 -2.30 13.98
N TRP A 175 22.73 -3.12 14.00
CA TRP A 175 21.69 -3.21 12.96
C TRP A 175 20.99 -1.88 12.68
N LEU A 176 20.74 -1.07 13.71
CA LEU A 176 20.04 0.20 13.61
C LEU A 176 20.96 1.40 13.84
N GLY A 177 22.23 1.18 14.23
CA GLY A 177 23.15 2.24 14.62
C GLY A 177 24.02 2.80 13.49
N THR A 178 24.05 2.15 12.33
CA THR A 178 24.78 2.67 11.16
C THR A 178 23.85 2.88 9.96
N PRO A 179 24.10 3.88 9.09
CA PRO A 179 23.24 4.19 7.94
C PRO A 179 22.94 3.00 7.05
N THR A 180 23.99 2.23 6.70
CA THR A 180 23.84 1.07 5.81
C THR A 180 23.04 -0.06 6.46
N MET A 181 23.36 -0.42 7.73
CA MET A 181 22.66 -1.50 8.42
C MET A 181 21.23 -1.12 8.74
N ALA A 182 20.95 0.14 9.08
CA ALA A 182 19.59 0.61 9.30
C ALA A 182 18.72 0.50 8.02
N MET A 183 19.28 0.83 6.85
CA MET A 183 18.59 0.64 5.57
C MET A 183 18.36 -0.85 5.27
N VAL A 184 19.36 -1.71 5.49
CA VAL A 184 19.22 -3.17 5.34
C VAL A 184 18.16 -3.70 6.27
N SER A 185 18.11 -3.25 7.51
CA SER A 185 17.15 -3.68 8.52
C SER A 185 15.72 -3.33 8.14
N ILE A 186 15.44 -2.09 7.70
CA ILE A 186 14.09 -1.72 7.26
C ILE A 186 13.65 -2.50 6.02
N ILE A 187 14.57 -2.74 5.06
CA ILE A 187 14.30 -3.58 3.88
C ILE A 187 13.98 -5.02 4.29
N MET A 188 14.77 -5.59 5.18
CA MET A 188 14.60 -6.96 5.67
C MET A 188 13.24 -7.14 6.36
N VAL A 189 12.88 -6.24 7.27
CA VAL A 189 11.62 -6.30 8.00
C VAL A 189 10.42 -6.10 7.08
N ASN A 190 10.51 -5.16 6.12
CA ASN A 190 9.46 -4.96 5.10
C ASN A 190 9.32 -6.19 4.20
N THR A 191 10.43 -6.79 3.80
CA THR A 191 10.45 -8.02 2.99
C THR A 191 9.78 -9.17 3.76
N TRP A 192 10.19 -9.43 4.99
CA TRP A 192 9.60 -10.47 5.84
C TRP A 192 8.09 -10.32 6.00
N ARG A 193 7.61 -9.10 6.22
CA ARG A 193 6.18 -8.80 6.36
C ARG A 193 5.41 -9.00 5.06
N GLY A 194 6.00 -8.63 3.91
CA GLY A 194 5.33 -8.64 2.62
C GLY A 194 5.44 -9.96 1.84
N LEU A 195 6.38 -10.84 2.20
CA LEU A 195 6.58 -12.14 1.56
C LEU A 195 5.30 -12.99 1.45
N PRO A 196 4.47 -13.11 2.52
CA PRO A 196 3.25 -13.92 2.47
C PRO A 196 2.25 -13.45 1.41
N PHE A 197 2.12 -12.14 1.21
CA PHE A 197 1.23 -11.58 0.19
C PHE A 197 1.62 -12.03 -1.22
N PHE A 198 2.92 -11.98 -1.56
CA PHE A 198 3.42 -12.52 -2.83
C PHE A 198 3.23 -14.03 -2.91
N GLY A 199 3.58 -14.75 -1.83
CA GLY A 199 3.47 -16.20 -1.79
C GLY A 199 2.06 -16.72 -2.05
N ILE A 200 1.05 -16.11 -1.41
CA ILE A 200 -0.35 -16.52 -1.60
C ILE A 200 -0.85 -16.14 -3.00
N SER A 201 -0.56 -14.91 -3.45
CA SER A 201 -1.04 -14.44 -4.74
C SER A 201 -0.46 -15.25 -5.89
N ILE A 202 0.86 -15.55 -5.84
CA ILE A 202 1.51 -16.37 -6.84
C ILE A 202 1.02 -17.84 -6.74
N LEU A 203 0.79 -18.36 -5.53
CA LEU A 203 0.22 -19.70 -5.36
C LEU A 203 -1.18 -19.80 -5.97
N ALA A 204 -2.02 -18.80 -5.81
CA ALA A 204 -3.32 -18.75 -6.47
C ALA A 204 -3.15 -18.78 -8.02
N GLY A 205 -2.21 -18.01 -8.55
CA GLY A 205 -1.88 -18.06 -9.98
C GLY A 205 -1.36 -19.42 -10.44
N LEU A 206 -0.50 -20.09 -9.64
CA LEU A 206 -0.02 -21.44 -9.95
C LEU A 206 -1.16 -22.46 -10.07
N GLN A 207 -2.21 -22.30 -9.26
CA GLN A 207 -3.35 -23.21 -9.25
C GLN A 207 -4.32 -23.00 -10.42
N THR A 208 -4.20 -21.91 -11.17
CA THR A 208 -5.01 -21.66 -12.37
C THR A 208 -4.35 -22.18 -13.66
N ILE A 209 -3.10 -22.60 -13.61
CA ILE A 209 -2.40 -23.14 -14.80
C ILE A 209 -2.96 -24.52 -15.11
N PRO A 210 -3.51 -24.75 -16.33
CA PRO A 210 -4.01 -26.05 -16.74
C PRO A 210 -2.89 -27.12 -16.69
N VAL A 211 -3.23 -28.30 -16.14
CA VAL A 211 -2.27 -29.41 -16.01
C VAL A 211 -1.80 -29.91 -17.36
N GLU A 212 -2.65 -29.82 -18.37
CA GLU A 212 -2.40 -30.25 -19.75
C GLU A 212 -1.19 -29.52 -20.39
N LEU A 213 -0.93 -28.28 -19.99
CA LEU A 213 0.25 -27.53 -20.44
C LEU A 213 1.55 -28.15 -19.90
N HIS A 214 1.52 -28.65 -18.67
CA HIS A 214 2.67 -29.33 -18.06
C HIS A 214 2.86 -30.73 -18.65
N GLU A 215 1.78 -31.43 -18.97
CA GLU A 215 1.80 -32.75 -19.61
C GLU A 215 2.32 -32.65 -21.04
N SER A 216 1.82 -31.71 -21.86
CA SER A 216 2.30 -31.45 -23.23
C SER A 216 3.79 -31.12 -23.23
N ALA A 217 4.25 -30.22 -22.39
CA ALA A 217 5.66 -29.88 -22.25
C ALA A 217 6.53 -31.09 -21.83
N THR A 218 5.95 -32.03 -21.07
CA THR A 218 6.64 -33.26 -20.67
C THR A 218 6.78 -34.24 -21.87
N ILE A 219 5.74 -34.34 -22.68
CA ILE A 219 5.76 -35.13 -23.93
C ILE A 219 6.80 -34.57 -24.91
N ASP A 220 6.93 -33.24 -24.97
CA ASP A 220 7.95 -32.54 -25.78
C ASP A 220 9.37 -32.65 -25.18
N GLY A 221 9.55 -33.40 -24.09
CA GLY A 221 10.86 -33.68 -23.49
C GLY A 221 11.37 -32.56 -22.56
N ALA A 222 10.52 -31.58 -22.16
CA ALA A 222 10.93 -30.53 -21.27
C ALA A 222 11.14 -31.06 -19.84
N GLY A 223 12.37 -30.94 -19.34
CA GLY A 223 12.69 -31.18 -17.92
C GLY A 223 12.04 -30.15 -16.99
N THR A 224 12.21 -30.30 -15.68
CA THR A 224 11.60 -29.44 -14.64
C THR A 224 11.91 -27.95 -14.85
N TRP A 225 13.16 -27.61 -15.18
CA TRP A 225 13.55 -26.21 -15.45
C TRP A 225 12.94 -25.70 -16.77
N GLY A 226 12.86 -26.54 -17.80
CA GLY A 226 12.21 -26.19 -19.08
C GLY A 226 10.72 -25.85 -18.87
N ARG A 227 9.99 -26.70 -18.14
CA ARG A 227 8.57 -26.46 -17.78
C ARG A 227 8.41 -25.21 -16.93
N PHE A 228 9.29 -24.96 -15.97
CA PHE A 228 9.25 -23.74 -15.18
C PHE A 228 9.41 -22.51 -16.07
N ARG A 229 10.43 -22.47 -16.92
CA ARG A 229 10.78 -21.29 -17.74
C ARG A 229 9.78 -21.01 -18.87
N HIS A 230 9.24 -22.07 -19.51
CA HIS A 230 8.42 -21.90 -20.72
C HIS A 230 6.92 -22.08 -20.48
N VAL A 231 6.49 -22.67 -19.36
CA VAL A 231 5.07 -22.84 -19.00
C VAL A 231 4.75 -22.05 -17.74
N THR A 232 5.38 -22.38 -16.62
CA THR A 232 5.00 -21.82 -15.31
C THR A 232 5.24 -20.32 -15.24
N LEU A 233 6.47 -19.86 -15.51
CA LEU A 233 6.83 -18.46 -15.35
C LEU A 233 6.07 -17.54 -16.31
N PRO A 234 5.93 -17.83 -17.61
CA PRO A 234 5.12 -17.02 -18.51
C PRO A 234 3.64 -16.95 -18.12
N SER A 235 3.05 -18.06 -17.68
CA SER A 235 1.66 -18.07 -17.19
C SER A 235 1.45 -17.26 -15.91
N LEU A 236 2.49 -17.09 -15.09
CA LEU A 236 2.45 -16.30 -13.85
C LEU A 236 2.74 -14.82 -14.06
N LEU A 237 3.32 -14.40 -15.19
CA LEU A 237 3.71 -13.00 -15.40
C LEU A 237 2.58 -12.00 -15.14
N PRO A 238 1.31 -12.22 -15.57
CA PRO A 238 0.22 -11.29 -15.28
C PRO A 238 -0.04 -11.15 -13.78
N VAL A 239 -0.01 -12.25 -13.03
CA VAL A 239 -0.21 -12.26 -11.58
C VAL A 239 0.95 -11.57 -10.87
N ILE A 240 2.19 -11.92 -11.23
CA ILE A 240 3.40 -11.30 -10.67
C ILE A 240 3.39 -9.79 -10.93
N PHE A 241 2.97 -9.34 -12.11
CA PHE A 241 2.86 -7.93 -12.45
C PHE A 241 1.86 -7.20 -11.54
N ILE A 242 0.65 -7.73 -11.39
CA ILE A 242 -0.39 -7.12 -10.55
C ILE A 242 0.08 -7.03 -9.10
N VAL A 243 0.62 -8.13 -8.55
CA VAL A 243 1.08 -8.19 -7.16
C VAL A 243 2.27 -7.26 -6.93
N THR A 244 3.20 -7.18 -7.89
CA THR A 244 4.36 -6.28 -7.84
C THR A 244 3.93 -4.82 -7.87
N THR A 245 3.01 -4.46 -8.77
CA THR A 245 2.45 -3.10 -8.86
C THR A 245 1.80 -2.69 -7.54
N PHE A 246 0.97 -3.56 -6.97
CA PHE A 246 0.32 -3.30 -5.68
C PHE A 246 1.34 -3.17 -4.54
N SER A 247 2.35 -4.04 -4.52
CA SER A 247 3.43 -3.98 -3.54
C SER A 247 4.27 -2.70 -3.65
N ILE A 248 4.55 -2.23 -4.85
CA ILE A 248 5.25 -0.95 -5.06
C ILE A 248 4.46 0.19 -4.42
N ILE A 249 3.16 0.28 -4.68
CA ILE A 249 2.30 1.32 -4.10
C ILE A 249 2.35 1.27 -2.57
N LEU A 250 2.10 0.10 -1.97
CA LEU A 250 2.08 -0.05 -0.51
C LEU A 250 3.44 0.23 0.14
N THR A 251 4.53 -0.21 -0.50
CA THR A 251 5.90 -0.05 0.04
C THR A 251 6.38 1.38 -0.10
N PHE A 252 6.01 2.07 -1.17
CA PHE A 252 6.38 3.46 -1.42
C PHE A 252 5.83 4.40 -0.34
N PHE A 253 4.65 4.10 0.20
CA PHE A 253 4.00 4.83 1.28
C PHE A 253 4.22 4.21 2.67
N ASP A 254 5.17 3.27 2.84
CA ASP A 254 5.38 2.63 4.14
C ASP A 254 5.98 3.61 5.15
N PHE A 255 5.10 4.21 5.94
CA PHE A 255 5.44 5.12 7.02
C PHE A 255 5.69 4.38 8.33
N GLN A 256 4.76 3.49 8.71
CA GLN A 256 4.70 2.92 10.06
C GLN A 256 5.95 2.13 10.42
N LEU A 257 6.41 1.26 9.52
CA LEU A 257 7.57 0.43 9.75
C LEU A 257 8.82 1.28 9.96
N VAL A 258 9.09 2.22 9.05
CA VAL A 258 10.32 3.03 9.10
C VAL A 258 10.29 3.99 10.27
N TYR A 259 9.13 4.62 10.54
CA TYR A 259 8.98 5.52 11.67
C TYR A 259 9.21 4.83 13.02
N VAL A 260 8.61 3.64 13.22
CA VAL A 260 8.76 2.89 14.47
C VAL A 260 10.16 2.29 14.60
N LEU A 261 10.75 1.74 13.51
CA LEU A 261 12.03 1.02 13.60
C LEU A 261 13.23 1.95 13.75
N THR A 262 13.28 3.04 12.98
CA THR A 262 14.45 3.93 12.88
C THR A 262 14.14 5.41 13.09
N GLY A 263 12.88 5.82 12.98
CA GLY A 263 12.49 7.24 12.98
C GLY A 263 13.14 8.07 11.86
N GLY A 264 13.68 7.41 10.80
CA GLY A 264 14.46 8.06 9.75
C GLY A 264 15.96 8.11 10.00
N GLY A 265 16.43 7.67 11.20
CA GLY A 265 17.82 7.66 11.61
C GLY A 265 18.62 6.43 11.15
N PRO A 266 19.91 6.37 11.50
CA PRO A 266 20.70 7.45 12.06
C PRO A 266 21.00 8.57 11.05
N ALA A 267 21.14 9.81 11.51
CA ALA A 267 21.52 10.97 10.68
C ALA A 267 20.69 11.12 9.38
N ASN A 268 19.38 10.99 9.45
CA ASN A 268 18.42 11.06 8.33
C ASN A 268 18.61 9.98 7.23
N SER A 269 19.46 8.97 7.46
CA SER A 269 19.85 8.00 6.42
C SER A 269 18.76 7.02 6.00
N THR A 270 17.70 6.87 6.79
CA THR A 270 16.56 5.99 6.48
C THR A 270 15.24 6.73 6.30
N HIS A 271 15.27 8.09 6.26
CA HIS A 271 14.07 8.81 5.88
C HIS A 271 13.60 8.37 4.50
N LEU A 272 12.34 7.96 4.44
CA LEU A 272 11.56 7.87 3.21
C LEU A 272 10.76 9.17 3.05
N MET A 273 10.22 9.42 1.87
CA MET A 273 9.41 10.62 1.63
C MET A 273 8.27 10.77 2.65
N ALA A 274 7.60 9.67 3.00
CA ALA A 274 6.51 9.68 3.99
C ALA A 274 7.00 10.07 5.40
N THR A 275 8.11 9.51 5.86
CA THR A 275 8.67 9.84 7.19
C THR A 275 9.29 11.24 7.21
N TYR A 276 9.85 11.71 6.11
CA TYR A 276 10.37 13.07 5.99
C TYR A 276 9.26 14.11 5.98
N ALA A 277 8.17 13.87 5.22
CA ALA A 277 6.97 14.72 5.27
C ALA A 277 6.42 14.85 6.69
N TYR A 278 6.35 13.75 7.43
CA TYR A 278 5.92 13.74 8.82
C TYR A 278 6.89 14.51 9.74
N SER A 279 8.19 14.29 9.58
CA SER A 279 9.22 14.99 10.37
C SER A 279 9.13 16.51 10.22
N LEU A 280 8.93 17.00 8.99
CA LEU A 280 8.73 18.43 8.74
C LEU A 280 7.40 18.94 9.29
N SER A 281 6.30 18.21 9.05
CA SER A 281 4.96 18.66 9.46
C SER A 281 4.77 18.61 10.97
N MET A 282 5.06 17.47 11.59
CA MET A 282 4.76 17.21 13.00
C MET A 282 5.98 17.43 13.90
N GLY A 283 7.19 17.10 13.41
CA GLY A 283 8.42 17.29 14.17
C GLY A 283 8.87 18.75 14.21
N ALA A 284 8.96 19.39 13.06
CA ALA A 284 9.39 20.78 12.94
C ALA A 284 8.25 21.80 12.91
N GLY A 285 6.99 21.35 12.88
CA GLY A 285 5.82 22.22 12.81
C GLY A 285 5.62 22.95 11.47
N GLN A 286 6.33 22.56 10.42
CA GLN A 286 6.31 23.19 9.10
C GLN A 286 5.28 22.51 8.19
N LEU A 287 3.98 22.73 8.45
CA LEU A 287 2.89 22.05 7.76
C LEU A 287 2.91 22.25 6.25
N GLY A 288 3.23 23.47 5.78
CA GLY A 288 3.30 23.78 4.36
C GLY A 288 4.41 23.01 3.64
N LEU A 289 5.60 22.97 4.23
CA LEU A 289 6.75 22.28 3.65
C LEU A 289 6.55 20.75 3.67
N GLY A 290 6.08 20.19 4.77
CA GLY A 290 5.76 18.76 4.85
C GLY A 290 4.65 18.34 3.88
N SER A 291 3.63 19.19 3.66
CA SER A 291 2.61 18.98 2.64
C SER A 291 3.19 19.01 1.22
N ALA A 292 4.17 19.89 0.95
CA ALA A 292 4.85 19.93 -0.34
C ALA A 292 5.68 18.65 -0.59
N VAL A 293 6.35 18.10 0.45
CA VAL A 293 7.01 16.78 0.36
C VAL A 293 5.99 15.69 0.02
N ALA A 294 4.87 15.64 0.75
CA ALA A 294 3.83 14.63 0.52
C ALA A 294 3.25 14.73 -0.91
N LEU A 295 3.02 15.94 -1.42
CA LEU A 295 2.53 16.15 -2.79
C LEU A 295 3.56 15.73 -3.84
N SER A 296 4.86 15.92 -3.58
CA SER A 296 5.94 15.50 -4.48
C SER A 296 6.06 13.99 -4.67
N ILE A 297 5.46 13.20 -3.78
CA ILE A 297 5.40 11.73 -3.90
C ILE A 297 4.56 11.30 -5.11
N VAL A 298 3.45 11.99 -5.36
CA VAL A 298 2.45 11.61 -6.36
C VAL A 298 3.03 11.52 -7.78
N PRO A 299 3.72 12.53 -8.32
CA PRO A 299 4.29 12.44 -9.67
C PRO A 299 5.41 11.39 -9.77
N VAL A 300 6.20 11.20 -8.71
CA VAL A 300 7.28 10.21 -8.71
C VAL A 300 6.71 8.79 -8.78
N LEU A 301 5.73 8.48 -7.94
CA LEU A 301 5.05 7.20 -7.98
C LEU A 301 4.30 7.00 -9.30
N GLY A 302 3.60 8.04 -9.79
CA GLY A 302 2.91 8.00 -11.07
C GLY A 302 3.84 7.65 -12.23
N LEU A 303 5.00 8.32 -12.30
CA LEU A 303 6.03 8.02 -13.31
C LEU A 303 6.52 6.58 -13.20
N LEU A 304 6.80 6.10 -11.98
CA LEU A 304 7.28 4.74 -11.74
C LEU A 304 6.26 3.69 -12.20
N LEU A 305 4.98 3.90 -11.90
CA LEU A 305 3.89 3.00 -12.32
C LEU A 305 3.68 3.02 -13.84
N VAL A 306 3.77 4.20 -14.47
CA VAL A 306 3.70 4.32 -15.94
C VAL A 306 4.85 3.57 -16.59
N LEU A 307 6.09 3.76 -16.13
CA LEU A 307 7.25 3.05 -16.66
C LEU A 307 7.10 1.53 -16.51
N LEU A 308 6.63 1.06 -15.36
CA LEU A 308 6.37 -0.35 -15.12
C LEU A 308 5.31 -0.91 -16.09
N THR A 309 4.22 -0.18 -16.28
CA THR A 309 3.12 -0.58 -17.18
C THR A 309 3.58 -0.62 -18.63
N LEU A 310 4.36 0.37 -19.07
CA LEU A 310 4.89 0.42 -20.44
C LEU A 310 5.90 -0.69 -20.71
N TYR A 311 6.70 -1.06 -19.70
CA TYR A 311 7.64 -2.17 -19.81
C TYR A 311 6.93 -3.50 -20.05
N VAL A 312 5.86 -3.79 -19.30
CA VAL A 312 5.11 -5.04 -19.40
C VAL A 312 4.24 -5.13 -20.65
N ARG A 313 3.76 -3.98 -21.18
CA ARG A 313 2.98 -3.98 -22.44
C ARG A 313 3.80 -4.26 -23.72
N LYS A 314 5.12 -4.26 -23.60
CA LYS A 314 6.00 -4.52 -24.78
C LYS A 314 6.18 -6.01 -25.09
N ASP A 315 5.82 -6.86 -24.16
CA ASP A 315 5.83 -8.32 -24.29
C ASP A 315 4.38 -8.85 -24.44
#